data_ffca24252e12a5e6bee93f02ca933b34
#
_entry.id   ffca24252e12a5e6bee93f02ca933b34
#
_cell.length_a   1.000
_cell.length_b   1.000
_cell.length_c   1.000
_cell.angle_alpha   90.00
_cell.angle_beta   90.00
_cell.angle_gamma   90.00
#
_symmetry.space_group_name_H-M   'P 1'
#
loop_
_entity.id
_entity.type
_entity.pdbx_description
1 polymer ?
#
loop_
_entity_poly.entity_id
_entity_poly.type
_entity_poly.pdbx_seq_one_letter_code
_entity_poly.pdbx_strand_id
1 'polypeptide(L)'
;MESYNAVTWLLDRNVEEGRGGKLAYTDTVSELTYRDLQKQSCRAANMLRRLGVRREERVAMIMLDTVDFPIVFLGAIRAGIVPVPLNTLLTTDQYAYVLADCRARVLFVSELLFPAVKDIVGRMPDLDCVVVSGKNAYGHKLLSEELARESDSFATIATHADEPAFWLYSSGSTGMPKGVRHLHSNLAATADTYAKQVLGIREDDVCLSAAKLFFAYGLGNALTFPMSVGATTILNSERPTPALMFALMNKYDPTIFYGVPTLFVAMLNDESLKHERGGKRLRVCTSAGEALPESVGLAWKARFGVDILDGVGTTELLHIFLSNAPGDIKYGTAGRPVPGYQVRLINENGGEVADGEVGEMLVHAPSAGEGYWNQRSKSRSTFEGYWTRTGDKYVRDADGRYTFCGRSDDMFKVSGIWVSPFEVESALITHPAVLEAAVVPEADPEGLLKPKAFVVLRPETKREGLDEALKDYVKQKIGVWKYPRWIEVVESLPKTATGKIQRFKLREGAHH
;
A
#
# COMPACT_ATOMS: atom_id res chain seq x y z
N MET A 1 33.54 -7.68 3.64
CA MET A 1 32.08 -7.44 3.74
C MET A 1 31.40 -8.53 2.95
N GLU A 2 30.40 -9.17 3.52
CA GLU A 2 29.62 -10.20 2.85
C GLU A 2 28.77 -9.57 1.74
N SER A 3 28.87 -10.13 0.54
CA SER A 3 28.10 -9.64 -0.62
C SER A 3 26.65 -10.09 -0.48
N TYR A 4 25.72 -9.19 -0.63
CA TYR A 4 24.29 -9.47 -0.59
C TYR A 4 23.55 -8.71 -1.69
N ASN A 5 22.80 -9.41 -2.53
CA ASN A 5 21.87 -8.80 -3.48
C ASN A 5 20.49 -9.45 -3.29
N ALA A 6 19.47 -8.63 -3.10
CA ALA A 6 18.12 -9.12 -2.82
C ALA A 6 17.56 -10.07 -3.88
N VAL A 7 18.00 -9.92 -5.15
CA VAL A 7 17.56 -10.82 -6.24
C VAL A 7 18.08 -12.23 -6.05
N THR A 8 19.32 -12.39 -5.58
CA THR A 8 19.87 -13.71 -5.26
C THR A 8 19.03 -14.42 -4.22
N TRP A 9 18.65 -13.70 -3.17
CA TRP A 9 17.80 -14.24 -2.10
C TRP A 9 16.36 -14.50 -2.56
N LEU A 10 15.75 -13.60 -3.34
CA LEU A 10 14.36 -13.73 -3.80
C LEU A 10 14.22 -14.75 -4.95
N LEU A 11 15.08 -14.69 -5.96
CA LEU A 11 14.88 -15.37 -7.23
C LEU A 11 15.87 -16.52 -7.46
N ASP A 12 17.17 -16.23 -7.41
CA ASP A 12 18.17 -17.24 -7.82
C ASP A 12 18.13 -18.46 -6.90
N ARG A 13 17.98 -18.25 -5.60
CA ARG A 13 17.79 -19.33 -4.63
C ARG A 13 16.65 -20.29 -4.99
N ASN A 14 15.52 -19.79 -5.50
CA ASN A 14 14.41 -20.66 -5.91
C ASN A 14 14.80 -21.60 -7.06
N VAL A 15 15.62 -21.12 -7.99
CA VAL A 15 16.11 -21.95 -9.09
C VAL A 15 17.14 -22.96 -8.59
N GLU A 16 18.05 -22.55 -7.71
CA GLU A 16 19.08 -23.41 -7.10
C GLU A 16 18.49 -24.52 -6.22
N GLU A 17 17.43 -24.21 -5.48
CA GLU A 17 16.70 -25.17 -4.63
C GLU A 17 15.69 -26.05 -5.40
N GLY A 18 15.74 -26.05 -6.74
CA GLY A 18 14.97 -26.98 -7.58
C GLY A 18 13.60 -26.46 -8.04
N ARG A 19 13.18 -25.26 -7.65
CA ARG A 19 11.89 -24.66 -8.04
C ARG A 19 11.91 -23.97 -9.42
N GLY A 20 12.99 -24.10 -10.18
CA GLY A 20 13.15 -23.42 -11.47
C GLY A 20 12.02 -23.67 -12.48
N GLY A 21 11.43 -24.87 -12.49
CA GLY A 21 10.29 -25.21 -13.38
C GLY A 21 8.92 -24.83 -12.83
N LYS A 22 8.84 -24.34 -11.61
CA LYS A 22 7.58 -23.94 -10.97
C LYS A 22 7.10 -22.58 -11.49
N LEU A 23 5.77 -22.43 -11.64
CA LEU A 23 5.15 -21.17 -12.02
C LEU A 23 5.40 -20.12 -10.92
N ALA A 24 6.06 -19.01 -11.28
CA ALA A 24 6.25 -17.85 -10.43
C ALA A 24 5.13 -16.84 -10.59
N TYR A 25 4.79 -16.50 -11.84
CA TYR A 25 3.78 -15.51 -12.20
C TYR A 25 2.88 -15.95 -13.33
N THR A 26 1.61 -15.56 -13.24
CA THR A 26 0.67 -15.49 -14.37
C THR A 26 -0.05 -14.13 -14.34
N ASP A 27 -0.24 -13.50 -15.52
CA ASP A 27 -0.93 -12.20 -15.65
C ASP A 27 -2.18 -12.30 -16.54
N THR A 28 -2.78 -13.48 -16.62
CA THR A 28 -3.94 -13.82 -17.49
C THR A 28 -3.60 -13.98 -18.98
N VAL A 29 -2.46 -13.46 -19.44
CA VAL A 29 -1.99 -13.51 -20.84
C VAL A 29 -0.69 -14.34 -20.93
N SER A 30 0.21 -14.15 -20.00
CA SER A 30 1.56 -14.74 -19.97
C SER A 30 1.81 -15.50 -18.66
N GLU A 31 2.67 -16.48 -18.75
CA GLU A 31 3.13 -17.25 -17.61
C GLU A 31 4.68 -17.25 -17.56
N LEU A 32 5.24 -17.15 -16.38
CA LEU A 32 6.69 -17.26 -16.14
C LEU A 32 6.96 -18.27 -15.04
N THR A 33 7.82 -19.24 -15.34
CA THR A 33 8.45 -20.04 -14.30
C THR A 33 9.54 -19.24 -13.57
N TYR A 34 10.00 -19.72 -12.41
CA TYR A 34 11.12 -19.08 -11.71
C TYR A 34 12.38 -19.00 -12.59
N ARG A 35 12.63 -20.02 -13.43
CA ARG A 35 13.75 -20.03 -14.38
C ARG A 35 13.56 -19.02 -15.50
N ASP A 36 12.36 -18.88 -16.04
CA ASP A 36 12.08 -17.88 -17.06
C ASP A 36 12.25 -16.48 -16.51
N LEU A 37 11.73 -16.21 -15.30
CA LEU A 37 11.91 -14.94 -14.62
C LEU A 37 13.40 -14.62 -14.37
N GLN A 38 14.19 -15.62 -13.95
CA GLN A 38 15.64 -15.46 -13.78
C GLN A 38 16.31 -15.05 -15.08
N LYS A 39 16.04 -15.75 -16.17
CA LYS A 39 16.58 -15.44 -17.50
C LYS A 39 16.14 -14.03 -17.96
N GLN A 40 14.87 -13.70 -17.83
CA GLN A 40 14.36 -12.40 -18.25
C GLN A 40 14.92 -11.25 -17.39
N SER A 41 15.11 -11.46 -16.08
CA SER A 41 15.77 -10.48 -15.22
C SER A 41 17.26 -10.28 -15.58
N CYS A 42 17.95 -11.31 -16.02
CA CYS A 42 19.31 -11.19 -16.57
C CYS A 42 19.32 -10.35 -17.88
N ARG A 43 18.37 -10.59 -18.78
CA ARG A 43 18.20 -9.79 -20.00
C ARG A 43 17.91 -8.33 -19.67
N ALA A 44 17.03 -8.04 -18.70
CA ALA A 44 16.75 -6.69 -18.25
C ALA A 44 17.98 -6.00 -17.64
N ALA A 45 18.79 -6.74 -16.87
CA ALA A 45 20.05 -6.22 -16.34
C ALA A 45 21.06 -5.86 -17.44
N ASN A 46 21.23 -6.74 -18.44
CA ASN A 46 22.08 -6.48 -19.61
C ASN A 46 21.58 -5.26 -20.41
N MET A 47 20.28 -5.19 -20.68
CA MET A 47 19.64 -4.06 -21.35
C MET A 47 19.94 -2.73 -20.66
N LEU A 48 19.75 -2.67 -19.35
CA LEU A 48 20.00 -1.44 -18.56
C LEU A 48 21.47 -1.03 -18.63
N ARG A 49 22.41 -1.97 -18.55
CA ARG A 49 23.84 -1.71 -18.72
C ARG A 49 24.16 -1.18 -20.13
N ARG A 50 23.59 -1.77 -21.18
CA ARG A 50 23.75 -1.30 -22.57
C ARG A 50 23.15 0.09 -22.78
N LEU A 51 22.03 0.41 -22.13
CA LEU A 51 21.42 1.74 -22.13
C LEU A 51 22.25 2.77 -21.33
N GLY A 52 23.39 2.38 -20.75
CA GLY A 52 24.32 3.27 -20.06
C GLY A 52 23.94 3.55 -18.59
N VAL A 53 22.93 2.88 -18.03
CA VAL A 53 22.55 3.07 -16.62
C VAL A 53 23.61 2.48 -15.71
N ARG A 54 24.08 3.27 -14.76
CA ARG A 54 25.13 2.88 -13.82
C ARG A 54 24.54 2.40 -12.49
N ARG A 55 25.39 1.76 -11.67
CA ARG A 55 25.05 1.40 -10.29
C ARG A 55 24.51 2.61 -9.52
N GLU A 56 23.49 2.40 -8.71
CA GLU A 56 22.79 3.40 -7.89
C GLU A 56 22.03 4.50 -8.68
N GLU A 57 22.11 4.52 -10.03
CA GLU A 57 21.20 5.35 -10.80
C GLU A 57 19.80 4.78 -10.79
N ARG A 58 18.80 5.64 -11.00
CA ARG A 58 17.38 5.28 -10.91
C ARG A 58 16.78 5.04 -12.27
N VAL A 59 15.85 4.09 -12.29
CA VAL A 59 14.94 3.87 -13.42
C VAL A 59 13.51 3.97 -12.91
N ALA A 60 12.69 4.79 -13.54
CA ALA A 60 11.29 4.95 -13.17
C ALA A 60 10.43 3.88 -13.85
N MET A 61 9.41 3.39 -13.14
CA MET A 61 8.51 2.36 -13.62
C MET A 61 7.05 2.82 -13.47
N ILE A 62 6.43 3.27 -14.56
CA ILE A 62 4.99 3.54 -14.66
C ILE A 62 4.37 2.33 -15.35
N MET A 63 4.29 1.21 -14.64
CA MET A 63 3.95 -0.09 -15.20
C MET A 63 2.72 -0.70 -14.54
N LEU A 64 1.89 -1.33 -15.36
CA LEU A 64 0.79 -2.16 -14.90
C LEU A 64 1.31 -3.49 -14.33
N ASP A 65 0.49 -4.14 -13.51
CA ASP A 65 0.80 -5.44 -12.93
C ASP A 65 0.70 -6.56 -13.98
N THR A 66 1.72 -6.65 -14.81
CA THR A 66 1.98 -7.72 -15.78
C THR A 66 3.31 -8.40 -15.44
N VAL A 67 3.63 -9.50 -16.12
CA VAL A 67 4.94 -10.19 -15.95
C VAL A 67 6.14 -9.30 -16.25
N ASP A 68 5.97 -8.23 -17.01
CA ASP A 68 7.03 -7.27 -17.32
C ASP A 68 7.52 -6.49 -16.08
N PHE A 69 6.60 -6.24 -15.12
CA PHE A 69 6.97 -5.51 -13.90
C PHE A 69 8.06 -6.23 -13.08
N PRO A 70 7.88 -7.49 -12.63
CA PRO A 70 8.93 -8.20 -11.90
C PRO A 70 10.20 -8.41 -12.73
N ILE A 71 10.12 -8.56 -14.05
CA ILE A 71 11.28 -8.66 -14.93
C ILE A 71 12.15 -7.41 -14.82
N VAL A 72 11.56 -6.23 -14.99
CA VAL A 72 12.27 -4.94 -14.95
C VAL A 72 12.76 -4.64 -13.52
N PHE A 73 11.90 -4.81 -12.51
CA PHE A 73 12.23 -4.55 -11.11
C PHE A 73 13.43 -5.38 -10.63
N LEU A 74 13.36 -6.69 -10.83
CA LEU A 74 14.44 -7.59 -10.42
C LEU A 74 15.69 -7.44 -11.29
N GLY A 75 15.54 -7.17 -12.58
CA GLY A 75 16.67 -6.89 -13.47
C GLY A 75 17.45 -5.63 -13.07
N ALA A 76 16.77 -4.58 -12.67
CA ALA A 76 17.40 -3.37 -12.16
C ALA A 76 18.19 -3.66 -10.87
N ILE A 77 17.56 -4.30 -9.87
CA ILE A 77 18.23 -4.66 -8.61
C ILE A 77 19.43 -5.60 -8.86
N ARG A 78 19.29 -6.57 -9.77
CA ARG A 78 20.38 -7.46 -10.18
C ARG A 78 21.62 -6.70 -10.70
N ALA A 79 21.38 -5.61 -11.43
CA ALA A 79 22.43 -4.75 -11.98
C ALA A 79 22.94 -3.69 -10.98
N GLY A 80 22.48 -3.67 -9.74
CA GLY A 80 22.80 -2.65 -8.75
C GLY A 80 22.18 -1.28 -9.08
N ILE A 81 21.12 -1.27 -9.90
CA ILE A 81 20.36 -0.09 -10.32
C ILE A 81 19.08 -0.01 -9.48
N VAL A 82 18.64 1.19 -9.17
CA VAL A 82 17.51 1.45 -8.27
C VAL A 82 16.21 1.63 -9.05
N PRO A 83 15.31 0.64 -9.12
CA PRO A 83 13.98 0.82 -9.67
C PRO A 83 13.12 1.68 -8.75
N VAL A 84 12.30 2.53 -9.37
CA VAL A 84 11.36 3.43 -8.70
C VAL A 84 9.96 3.20 -9.26
N PRO A 85 9.21 2.23 -8.72
CA PRO A 85 7.82 2.01 -9.09
C PRO A 85 6.95 3.21 -8.73
N LEU A 86 6.15 3.68 -9.68
CA LEU A 86 5.28 4.83 -9.54
C LEU A 86 3.80 4.45 -9.63
N ASN A 87 2.99 5.13 -8.84
CA ASN A 87 1.54 4.97 -8.89
C ASN A 87 1.02 5.29 -10.30
N THR A 88 0.29 4.37 -10.89
CA THR A 88 -0.26 4.46 -12.25
C THR A 88 -1.46 5.41 -12.39
N LEU A 89 -1.89 6.01 -11.29
CA LEU A 89 -3.02 6.95 -11.22
C LEU A 89 -2.60 8.39 -10.91
N LEU A 90 -1.31 8.71 -11.02
CA LEU A 90 -0.82 10.08 -10.85
C LEU A 90 -1.23 10.97 -12.02
N THR A 91 -1.33 12.26 -11.77
CA THR A 91 -1.51 13.25 -12.84
C THR A 91 -0.21 13.48 -13.61
N THR A 92 -0.31 14.06 -14.81
CA THR A 92 0.87 14.41 -15.63
C THR A 92 1.85 15.30 -14.85
N ASP A 93 1.38 16.28 -14.09
CA ASP A 93 2.23 17.17 -13.29
C ASP A 93 2.93 16.42 -12.15
N GLN A 94 2.25 15.47 -11.51
CA GLN A 94 2.86 14.62 -10.49
C GLN A 94 3.90 13.69 -11.09
N TYR A 95 3.67 13.14 -12.29
CA TYR A 95 4.70 12.38 -13.01
C TYR A 95 5.90 13.23 -13.35
N ALA A 96 5.69 14.46 -13.87
CA ALA A 96 6.78 15.39 -14.17
C ALA A 96 7.62 15.68 -12.92
N TYR A 97 6.96 15.95 -11.80
CA TYR A 97 7.64 16.17 -10.52
C TYR A 97 8.48 14.96 -10.09
N VAL A 98 7.88 13.76 -10.05
CA VAL A 98 8.57 12.57 -9.55
C VAL A 98 9.73 12.17 -10.46
N LEU A 99 9.56 12.23 -11.78
CA LEU A 99 10.63 11.93 -12.75
C LEU A 99 11.83 12.88 -12.59
N ALA A 100 11.56 14.17 -12.38
CA ALA A 100 12.61 15.15 -12.11
C ALA A 100 13.27 14.97 -10.75
N ASP A 101 12.46 14.69 -9.69
CA ASP A 101 12.96 14.49 -8.33
C ASP A 101 13.84 13.25 -8.23
N CYS A 102 13.41 12.10 -8.77
CA CYS A 102 14.19 10.86 -8.73
C CYS A 102 15.36 10.84 -9.72
N ARG A 103 15.42 11.78 -10.66
CA ARG A 103 16.47 11.85 -11.70
C ARG A 103 16.62 10.52 -12.44
N ALA A 104 15.50 9.94 -12.86
CA ALA A 104 15.50 8.67 -13.56
C ALA A 104 16.21 8.77 -14.92
N ARG A 105 17.10 7.83 -15.21
CA ARG A 105 17.84 7.73 -16.50
C ARG A 105 16.98 7.06 -17.57
N VAL A 106 16.17 6.09 -17.18
CA VAL A 106 15.26 5.36 -18.07
C VAL A 106 13.88 5.37 -17.46
N LEU A 107 12.86 5.59 -18.29
CA LEU A 107 11.46 5.37 -17.94
C LEU A 107 10.95 4.10 -18.60
N PHE A 108 10.48 3.16 -17.80
CA PHE A 108 9.64 2.05 -18.24
C PHE A 108 8.18 2.45 -18.09
N VAL A 109 7.41 2.32 -19.15
CA VAL A 109 6.00 2.70 -19.13
C VAL A 109 5.14 1.66 -19.86
N SER A 110 4.03 1.23 -19.27
CA SER A 110 3.07 0.39 -19.99
C SER A 110 2.39 1.19 -21.09
N GLU A 111 2.19 0.56 -22.26
CA GLU A 111 1.59 1.17 -23.45
C GLU A 111 0.34 1.99 -23.14
N LEU A 112 -0.59 1.44 -22.35
CA LEU A 112 -1.85 2.09 -21.97
C LEU A 112 -1.66 3.35 -21.12
N LEU A 113 -0.50 3.49 -20.45
CA LEU A 113 -0.18 4.62 -19.58
C LEU A 113 0.68 5.69 -20.28
N PHE A 114 1.25 5.38 -21.44
CA PHE A 114 2.10 6.30 -22.18
C PHE A 114 1.43 7.65 -22.50
N PRO A 115 0.14 7.72 -22.86
CA PRO A 115 -0.54 9.00 -23.08
C PRO A 115 -0.46 10.00 -21.91
N ALA A 116 -0.37 9.50 -20.66
CA ALA A 116 -0.27 10.36 -19.47
C ALA A 116 1.10 11.05 -19.32
N VAL A 117 2.13 10.56 -20.02
CA VAL A 117 3.51 11.06 -19.90
C VAL A 117 4.10 11.59 -21.23
N LYS A 118 3.45 11.39 -22.36
CA LYS A 118 3.96 11.72 -23.69
C LYS A 118 4.45 13.16 -23.82
N ASP A 119 3.77 14.12 -23.19
CA ASP A 119 4.05 15.55 -23.31
C ASP A 119 5.17 16.02 -22.36
N ILE A 120 5.59 15.17 -21.43
CA ILE A 120 6.61 15.49 -20.43
C ILE A 120 7.94 14.76 -20.65
N VAL A 121 7.94 13.56 -21.22
CA VAL A 121 9.17 12.73 -21.33
C VAL A 121 10.30 13.44 -22.08
N GLY A 122 10.00 14.23 -23.13
CA GLY A 122 10.98 15.01 -23.89
C GLY A 122 11.52 16.24 -23.15
N ARG A 123 11.00 16.57 -21.97
CA ARG A 123 11.40 17.73 -21.16
C ARG A 123 12.14 17.36 -19.89
N MET A 124 12.29 16.05 -19.59
CA MET A 124 12.96 15.57 -18.38
C MET A 124 14.48 15.63 -18.56
N PRO A 125 15.20 16.43 -17.76
CA PRO A 125 16.61 16.72 -18.02
C PRO A 125 17.53 15.51 -17.83
N ASP A 126 17.16 14.57 -16.97
CA ASP A 126 17.96 13.39 -16.65
C ASP A 126 17.52 12.12 -17.41
N LEU A 127 16.41 12.18 -18.16
CA LEU A 127 15.83 11.04 -18.85
C LEU A 127 16.45 10.82 -20.22
N ASP A 128 17.26 9.76 -20.35
CA ASP A 128 17.93 9.44 -21.62
C ASP A 128 17.08 8.58 -22.55
N CYS A 129 16.17 7.77 -21.98
CA CYS A 129 15.47 6.74 -22.74
C CYS A 129 14.10 6.42 -22.16
N VAL A 130 13.15 6.14 -23.05
CA VAL A 130 11.83 5.57 -22.71
C VAL A 130 11.73 4.17 -23.33
N VAL A 131 11.30 3.20 -22.52
CA VAL A 131 11.05 1.82 -22.93
C VAL A 131 9.60 1.49 -22.64
N VAL A 132 8.84 1.12 -23.68
CA VAL A 132 7.41 0.85 -23.60
C VAL A 132 7.19 -0.66 -23.43
N SER A 133 6.43 -1.06 -22.41
CA SER A 133 5.90 -2.40 -22.22
C SER A 133 4.55 -2.49 -22.91
N GLY A 134 4.49 -3.22 -24.01
CA GLY A 134 3.30 -3.36 -24.85
C GLY A 134 3.66 -3.70 -26.30
N LYS A 135 2.77 -3.35 -27.24
CA LYS A 135 2.92 -3.62 -28.68
C LYS A 135 3.28 -2.37 -29.49
N ASN A 136 2.90 -1.18 -29.02
CA ASN A 136 3.17 0.09 -29.69
C ASN A 136 4.24 0.89 -28.94
N ALA A 137 5.33 1.14 -29.61
CA ALA A 137 6.48 1.87 -29.06
C ALA A 137 6.30 3.40 -29.00
N TYR A 138 5.31 3.98 -29.68
CA TYR A 138 5.12 5.45 -29.81
C TYR A 138 6.39 6.20 -30.25
N GLY A 139 7.24 5.57 -31.06
CA GLY A 139 8.53 6.14 -31.49
C GLY A 139 9.68 5.93 -30.50
N HIS A 140 9.46 5.23 -29.40
CA HIS A 140 10.46 4.85 -28.40
C HIS A 140 10.91 3.39 -28.57
N LYS A 141 11.48 2.78 -27.54
CA LYS A 141 11.91 1.36 -27.55
C LYS A 141 10.80 0.45 -27.04
N LEU A 142 10.66 -0.74 -27.60
CA LEU A 142 9.79 -1.79 -27.06
C LEU A 142 10.57 -2.69 -26.11
N LEU A 143 10.01 -2.95 -24.92
CA LEU A 143 10.63 -3.79 -23.91
C LEU A 143 10.92 -5.20 -24.44
N SER A 144 9.97 -5.81 -25.15
CA SER A 144 10.10 -7.15 -25.71
C SER A 144 11.24 -7.26 -26.71
N GLU A 145 11.41 -6.25 -27.57
CA GLU A 145 12.51 -6.20 -28.56
C GLU A 145 13.87 -5.97 -27.89
N GLU A 146 13.92 -5.07 -26.92
CA GLU A 146 15.14 -4.77 -26.19
C GLU A 146 15.60 -5.99 -25.37
N LEU A 147 14.70 -6.72 -24.70
CA LEU A 147 15.02 -7.94 -23.98
C LEU A 147 15.46 -9.08 -24.93
N ALA A 148 14.84 -9.22 -26.09
CA ALA A 148 15.17 -10.27 -27.06
C ALA A 148 16.61 -10.18 -27.60
N ARG A 149 17.22 -9.00 -27.56
CA ARG A 149 18.61 -8.77 -28.03
C ARG A 149 19.67 -9.16 -26.98
N GLU A 150 19.25 -9.37 -25.73
CA GLU A 150 20.17 -9.51 -24.61
C GLU A 150 20.41 -10.99 -24.24
N SER A 151 21.59 -11.23 -23.67
CA SER A 151 21.93 -12.52 -23.06
C SER A 151 21.03 -12.81 -21.86
N ASP A 152 20.60 -14.05 -21.69
CA ASP A 152 19.87 -14.53 -20.54
C ASP A 152 20.77 -14.92 -19.34
N SER A 153 22.04 -14.52 -19.40
CA SER A 153 23.03 -14.64 -18.33
C SER A 153 23.61 -13.29 -17.96
N PHE A 154 23.71 -13.02 -16.66
CA PHE A 154 24.28 -11.80 -16.09
C PHE A 154 24.90 -12.11 -14.73
N ALA A 155 26.14 -11.68 -14.51
CA ALA A 155 26.78 -11.77 -13.20
C ALA A 155 26.14 -10.74 -12.27
N THR A 156 25.32 -11.19 -11.32
CA THR A 156 24.64 -10.31 -10.36
C THR A 156 25.66 -9.43 -9.64
N ILE A 157 25.44 -8.14 -9.64
CA ILE A 157 26.36 -7.19 -9.01
C ILE A 157 26.41 -7.44 -7.51
N ALA A 158 27.62 -7.54 -6.98
CA ALA A 158 27.86 -7.60 -5.55
C ALA A 158 27.49 -6.27 -4.90
N THR A 159 26.40 -6.29 -4.14
CA THR A 159 25.92 -5.18 -3.32
C THR A 159 26.06 -5.51 -1.84
N HIS A 160 25.77 -4.56 -0.98
CA HIS A 160 25.68 -4.76 0.47
C HIS A 160 24.21 -4.77 0.91
N ALA A 161 23.91 -5.44 2.01
CA ALA A 161 22.57 -5.48 2.59
C ALA A 161 21.98 -4.10 2.87
N ASP A 162 22.85 -3.14 3.21
CA ASP A 162 22.50 -1.75 3.54
C ASP A 162 22.60 -0.79 2.34
N GLU A 163 22.83 -1.29 1.12
CA GLU A 163 22.75 -0.43 -0.06
C GLU A 163 21.29 -0.18 -0.47
N PRO A 164 20.98 1.03 -1.04
CA PRO A 164 19.67 1.29 -1.62
C PRO A 164 19.33 0.31 -2.75
N ALA A 165 18.23 -0.42 -2.59
CA ALA A 165 17.78 -1.40 -3.57
C ALA A 165 16.68 -0.85 -4.49
N PHE A 166 15.76 -0.07 -3.94
CA PHE A 166 14.63 0.54 -4.67
C PHE A 166 14.05 1.70 -3.88
N TRP A 167 13.24 2.54 -4.55
CA TRP A 167 12.51 3.60 -3.87
C TRP A 167 11.00 3.42 -4.08
N LEU A 168 10.23 3.85 -3.07
CA LEU A 168 8.79 3.98 -3.18
C LEU A 168 8.39 5.42 -2.85
N TYR A 169 7.53 6.01 -3.68
CA TYR A 169 7.00 7.33 -3.40
C TYR A 169 5.73 7.24 -2.54
N SER A 170 5.77 7.88 -1.37
CA SER A 170 4.60 8.02 -0.50
C SER A 170 3.89 9.34 -0.75
N SER A 171 2.54 9.32 -0.77
CA SER A 171 1.74 10.54 -0.79
C SER A 171 1.78 11.20 0.58
N GLY A 172 2.37 12.39 0.67
CA GLY A 172 2.31 13.19 1.89
C GLY A 172 0.92 13.79 2.12
N SER A 173 0.51 13.95 3.38
CA SER A 173 -0.72 14.66 3.76
C SER A 173 -0.69 16.16 3.39
N THR A 174 0.49 16.69 3.09
CA THR A 174 0.74 18.12 2.93
C THR A 174 1.36 18.53 1.59
N GLY A 175 1.36 17.66 0.55
CA GLY A 175 1.95 18.08 -0.71
C GLY A 175 2.43 16.97 -1.64
N MET A 176 3.50 17.26 -2.37
CA MET A 176 4.05 16.41 -3.41
C MET A 176 4.60 15.07 -2.86
N PRO A 177 4.60 14.00 -3.65
CA PRO A 177 5.12 12.70 -3.26
C PRO A 177 6.57 12.74 -2.77
N LYS A 178 6.92 11.89 -1.80
CA LYS A 178 8.25 11.78 -1.20
C LYS A 178 8.85 10.41 -1.50
N GLY A 179 10.05 10.36 -2.04
CA GLY A 179 10.78 9.12 -2.32
C GLY A 179 11.41 8.53 -1.06
N VAL A 180 10.91 7.39 -0.59
CA VAL A 180 11.49 6.61 0.52
C VAL A 180 12.54 5.67 -0.07
N ARG A 181 13.75 5.71 0.47
CA ARG A 181 14.85 4.84 0.04
C ARG A 181 14.85 3.55 0.84
N HIS A 182 14.66 2.43 0.17
CA HIS A 182 14.67 1.09 0.77
C HIS A 182 15.95 0.33 0.42
N LEU A 183 16.43 -0.45 1.39
CA LEU A 183 17.66 -1.20 1.32
C LEU A 183 17.41 -2.63 0.81
N HIS A 184 18.48 -3.29 0.33
CA HIS A 184 18.40 -4.69 -0.08
C HIS A 184 17.86 -5.61 1.03
N SER A 185 18.26 -5.38 2.28
CA SER A 185 17.81 -6.16 3.45
C SER A 185 16.32 -6.00 3.78
N ASN A 186 15.70 -4.86 3.41
CA ASN A 186 14.31 -4.59 3.77
C ASN A 186 13.32 -5.60 3.18
N LEU A 187 13.58 -6.10 1.96
CA LEU A 187 12.73 -7.11 1.32
C LEU A 187 12.71 -8.41 2.13
N ALA A 188 13.88 -8.92 2.50
CA ALA A 188 13.98 -10.13 3.33
C ALA A 188 13.37 -9.90 4.72
N ALA A 189 13.60 -8.73 5.33
CA ALA A 189 13.06 -8.41 6.65
C ALA A 189 11.54 -8.52 6.71
N THR A 190 10.81 -7.96 5.73
CA THR A 190 9.34 -8.05 5.72
C THR A 190 8.84 -9.47 5.46
N ALA A 191 9.53 -10.25 4.63
CA ALA A 191 9.15 -11.63 4.35
C ALA A 191 9.41 -12.55 5.54
N ASP A 192 10.59 -12.43 6.19
CA ASP A 192 10.97 -13.29 7.30
C ASP A 192 10.16 -13.01 8.58
N THR A 193 9.65 -11.81 8.73
CA THR A 193 8.81 -11.42 9.87
C THR A 193 7.32 -11.63 9.56
N TYR A 194 6.71 -10.75 8.79
CA TYR A 194 5.26 -10.79 8.56
C TYR A 194 4.83 -12.00 7.74
N ALA A 195 5.42 -12.22 6.56
CA ALA A 195 4.91 -13.24 5.66
C ALA A 195 5.07 -14.66 6.22
N LYS A 196 6.23 -14.98 6.79
CA LYS A 196 6.49 -16.32 7.32
C LYS A 196 5.90 -16.54 8.71
N GLN A 197 6.04 -15.56 9.62
CA GLN A 197 5.70 -15.75 11.03
C GLN A 197 4.26 -15.39 11.38
N VAL A 198 3.62 -14.47 10.65
CA VAL A 198 2.23 -14.05 10.88
C VAL A 198 1.29 -14.68 9.86
N LEU A 199 1.52 -14.40 8.56
CA LEU A 199 0.68 -14.91 7.47
C LEU A 199 0.86 -16.42 7.27
N GLY A 200 2.02 -16.97 7.60
CA GLY A 200 2.34 -18.38 7.43
C GLY A 200 2.33 -18.78 5.95
N ILE A 201 2.94 -17.96 5.09
CA ILE A 201 3.03 -18.24 3.65
C ILE A 201 3.86 -19.50 3.38
N ARG A 202 3.43 -20.26 2.38
CA ARG A 202 4.03 -21.57 2.03
C ARG A 202 4.36 -21.64 0.55
N GLU A 203 5.19 -22.62 0.20
CA GLU A 203 5.57 -22.85 -1.19
C GLU A 203 4.38 -23.18 -2.10
N ASP A 204 3.38 -23.93 -1.62
CA ASP A 204 2.19 -24.32 -2.36
C ASP A 204 1.09 -23.23 -2.43
N ASP A 205 1.33 -22.06 -1.84
CA ASP A 205 0.40 -20.95 -1.92
C ASP A 205 0.32 -20.35 -3.33
N VAL A 206 -0.89 -19.87 -3.62
CA VAL A 206 -1.21 -19.07 -4.80
C VAL A 206 -1.76 -17.73 -4.31
N CYS A 207 -1.02 -16.67 -4.59
CA CYS A 207 -1.29 -15.32 -4.09
C CYS A 207 -2.05 -14.47 -5.12
N LEU A 208 -3.16 -13.85 -4.70
CA LEU A 208 -3.89 -12.85 -5.47
C LEU A 208 -3.94 -11.55 -4.68
N SER A 209 -3.40 -10.46 -5.23
CA SER A 209 -3.42 -9.14 -4.60
C SER A 209 -4.25 -8.14 -5.38
N ALA A 210 -5.18 -7.48 -4.71
CA ALA A 210 -5.88 -6.32 -5.25
C ALA A 210 -5.01 -5.05 -5.19
N ALA A 211 -4.10 -4.97 -4.23
CA ALA A 211 -3.11 -3.89 -4.15
C ALA A 211 -2.04 -4.06 -5.22
N LYS A 212 -1.70 -2.97 -5.92
CA LYS A 212 -0.78 -2.96 -7.05
C LYS A 212 0.69 -2.99 -6.61
N LEU A 213 1.55 -3.56 -7.46
CA LEU A 213 3.00 -3.74 -7.23
C LEU A 213 3.76 -2.44 -6.95
N PHE A 214 3.27 -1.29 -7.40
CA PHE A 214 3.90 -0.01 -7.11
C PHE A 214 3.64 0.52 -5.68
N PHE A 215 2.75 -0.12 -4.91
CA PHE A 215 2.56 0.15 -3.49
C PHE A 215 3.40 -0.80 -2.63
N ALA A 216 3.87 -0.31 -1.49
CA ALA A 216 4.59 -1.12 -0.50
C ALA A 216 3.81 -2.40 -0.14
N TYR A 217 2.50 -2.28 0.13
CA TYR A 217 1.61 -3.41 0.42
C TYR A 217 1.56 -4.40 -0.74
N GLY A 218 1.28 -3.93 -1.96
CA GLY A 218 1.21 -4.79 -3.15
C GLY A 218 2.55 -5.42 -3.53
N LEU A 219 3.67 -4.70 -3.35
CA LEU A 219 5.01 -5.22 -3.61
C LEU A 219 5.34 -6.40 -2.70
N GLY A 220 5.01 -6.31 -1.41
CA GLY A 220 5.13 -7.45 -0.49
C GLY A 220 4.25 -8.61 -0.92
N ASN A 221 2.96 -8.36 -1.09
CA ASN A 221 1.93 -9.37 -1.36
C ASN A 221 2.16 -10.15 -2.65
N ALA A 222 2.59 -9.46 -3.72
CA ALA A 222 2.65 -10.03 -5.06
C ALA A 222 4.09 -10.27 -5.57
N LEU A 223 5.12 -9.84 -4.83
CA LEU A 223 6.50 -10.08 -5.23
C LEU A 223 7.32 -10.67 -4.08
N THR A 224 7.55 -9.89 -3.01
CA THR A 224 8.51 -10.27 -1.97
C THR A 224 8.10 -11.56 -1.25
N PHE A 225 6.86 -11.65 -0.83
CA PHE A 225 6.37 -12.77 0.00
C PHE A 225 6.27 -14.08 -0.77
N PRO A 226 5.61 -14.14 -1.94
CA PRO A 226 5.56 -15.36 -2.74
C PRO A 226 6.96 -15.85 -3.11
N MET A 227 7.84 -14.95 -3.57
CA MET A 227 9.19 -15.33 -3.96
C MET A 227 10.05 -15.81 -2.78
N SER A 228 9.77 -15.32 -1.56
CA SER A 228 10.52 -15.74 -0.37
C SER A 228 10.38 -17.23 -0.03
N VAL A 229 9.34 -17.88 -0.52
CA VAL A 229 9.02 -19.29 -0.28
C VAL A 229 8.85 -20.11 -1.58
N GLY A 230 8.95 -19.49 -2.74
CA GLY A 230 8.72 -20.14 -4.03
C GLY A 230 7.24 -20.37 -4.37
N ALA A 231 6.33 -19.52 -3.86
CA ALA A 231 4.90 -19.56 -4.18
C ALA A 231 4.58 -18.96 -5.57
N THR A 232 3.34 -19.10 -6.01
CA THR A 232 2.85 -18.56 -7.28
C THR A 232 2.07 -17.28 -7.06
N THR A 233 2.19 -16.31 -7.97
CA THR A 233 1.45 -15.05 -7.94
C THR A 233 0.59 -14.86 -9.17
N ILE A 234 -0.65 -14.45 -8.96
CA ILE A 234 -1.57 -14.01 -10.01
C ILE A 234 -1.50 -12.48 -10.07
N LEU A 235 -1.01 -11.95 -11.18
CA LEU A 235 -0.99 -10.52 -11.47
C LEU A 235 -2.26 -10.11 -12.20
N ASN A 236 -2.70 -8.89 -11.98
CA ASN A 236 -3.85 -8.30 -12.64
C ASN A 236 -3.58 -6.83 -13.01
N SER A 237 -3.58 -6.53 -14.31
CA SER A 237 -3.33 -5.18 -14.82
C SER A 237 -4.52 -4.22 -14.64
N GLU A 238 -5.74 -4.75 -14.52
CA GLU A 238 -6.96 -3.96 -14.46
C GLU A 238 -7.24 -3.43 -13.05
N ARG A 239 -8.15 -2.44 -12.97
CA ARG A 239 -8.66 -1.96 -11.68
C ARG A 239 -9.40 -3.09 -10.96
N PRO A 240 -9.08 -3.38 -9.69
CA PRO A 240 -9.78 -4.42 -8.95
C PRO A 240 -11.25 -4.02 -8.71
N THR A 241 -12.17 -4.82 -9.21
CA THR A 241 -13.61 -4.73 -8.98
C THR A 241 -14.10 -6.04 -8.36
N PRO A 242 -15.25 -6.05 -7.64
CA PRO A 242 -15.82 -7.30 -7.11
C PRO A 242 -15.92 -8.41 -8.15
N ALA A 243 -16.50 -8.12 -9.30
CA ALA A 243 -16.69 -9.11 -10.39
C ALA A 243 -15.36 -9.69 -10.89
N LEU A 244 -14.36 -8.83 -11.11
CA LEU A 244 -13.05 -9.26 -11.57
C LEU A 244 -12.33 -10.11 -10.50
N MET A 245 -12.40 -9.71 -9.22
CA MET A 245 -11.76 -10.49 -8.16
C MET A 245 -12.39 -11.88 -8.03
N PHE A 246 -13.71 -12.00 -8.07
CA PHE A 246 -14.36 -13.32 -8.07
C PHE A 246 -14.03 -14.14 -9.32
N ALA A 247 -13.98 -13.52 -10.49
CA ALA A 247 -13.57 -14.20 -11.72
C ALA A 247 -12.16 -14.79 -11.63
N LEU A 248 -11.19 -14.01 -11.08
CA LEU A 248 -9.82 -14.47 -10.86
C LEU A 248 -9.76 -15.55 -9.78
N MET A 249 -10.51 -15.40 -8.68
CA MET A 249 -10.60 -16.42 -7.63
C MET A 249 -11.17 -17.73 -8.17
N ASN A 250 -12.21 -17.70 -9.00
CA ASN A 250 -12.80 -18.89 -9.60
C ASN A 250 -11.87 -19.55 -10.62
N LYS A 251 -11.12 -18.75 -11.39
CA LYS A 251 -10.20 -19.25 -12.42
C LYS A 251 -8.93 -19.89 -11.84
N TYR A 252 -8.31 -19.23 -10.85
CA TYR A 252 -6.98 -19.58 -10.38
C TYR A 252 -6.96 -20.24 -9.00
N ASP A 253 -8.10 -20.23 -8.29
CA ASP A 253 -8.28 -20.83 -6.97
C ASP A 253 -7.16 -20.45 -5.96
N PRO A 254 -6.96 -19.12 -5.68
CA PRO A 254 -5.91 -18.65 -4.81
C PRO A 254 -6.09 -19.15 -3.37
N THR A 255 -4.97 -19.30 -2.66
CA THR A 255 -4.96 -19.68 -1.25
C THR A 255 -4.89 -18.47 -0.31
N ILE A 256 -4.35 -17.34 -0.83
CA ILE A 256 -4.23 -16.09 -0.10
C ILE A 256 -4.80 -14.95 -0.97
N PHE A 257 -5.71 -14.17 -0.38
CA PHE A 257 -6.24 -12.95 -1.01
C PHE A 257 -5.87 -11.71 -0.19
N TYR A 258 -5.20 -10.78 -0.84
CA TYR A 258 -4.82 -9.51 -0.25
C TYR A 258 -5.75 -8.41 -0.78
N GLY A 259 -6.63 -7.94 0.09
CA GLY A 259 -7.60 -6.90 -0.23
C GLY A 259 -7.35 -5.60 0.51
N VAL A 260 -8.31 -4.69 0.38
CA VAL A 260 -8.41 -3.45 1.14
C VAL A 260 -9.85 -3.31 1.65
N PRO A 261 -10.10 -2.57 2.75
CA PRO A 261 -11.44 -2.50 3.36
C PRO A 261 -12.55 -2.14 2.37
N THR A 262 -12.32 -1.14 1.54
CA THR A 262 -13.30 -0.68 0.52
C THR A 262 -13.67 -1.76 -0.48
N LEU A 263 -12.72 -2.60 -0.89
CA LEU A 263 -12.98 -3.71 -1.80
C LEU A 263 -13.78 -4.83 -1.09
N PHE A 264 -13.43 -5.18 0.14
CA PHE A 264 -14.18 -6.16 0.92
C PHE A 264 -15.64 -5.73 1.11
N VAL A 265 -15.86 -4.46 1.44
CA VAL A 265 -17.21 -3.87 1.52
C VAL A 265 -17.95 -4.00 0.18
N ALA A 266 -17.31 -3.63 -0.93
CA ALA A 266 -17.91 -3.74 -2.25
C ALA A 266 -18.26 -5.19 -2.62
N MET A 267 -17.36 -6.15 -2.33
CA MET A 267 -17.59 -7.59 -2.60
C MET A 267 -18.73 -8.17 -1.75
N LEU A 268 -18.90 -7.68 -0.52
CA LEU A 268 -20.00 -8.11 0.36
C LEU A 268 -21.36 -7.55 -0.05
N ASN A 269 -21.39 -6.30 -0.53
CA ASN A 269 -22.61 -5.56 -0.83
C ASN A 269 -23.10 -5.72 -2.29
N ASP A 270 -22.33 -6.39 -3.14
CA ASP A 270 -22.77 -6.63 -4.52
C ASP A 270 -23.79 -7.77 -4.57
N GLU A 271 -25.07 -7.41 -4.65
CA GLU A 271 -26.19 -8.34 -4.70
C GLU A 271 -26.12 -9.29 -5.89
N SER A 272 -25.56 -8.84 -7.02
CA SER A 272 -25.41 -9.67 -8.22
C SER A 272 -24.41 -10.81 -8.02
N LEU A 273 -23.50 -10.67 -7.07
CA LEU A 273 -22.43 -11.62 -6.76
C LEU A 273 -22.62 -12.35 -5.41
N LYS A 274 -23.77 -12.21 -4.78
CA LYS A 274 -24.04 -12.82 -3.46
C LYS A 274 -23.92 -14.35 -3.39
N HIS A 275 -24.02 -15.04 -4.52
CA HIS A 275 -23.84 -16.48 -4.64
C HIS A 275 -22.38 -16.89 -4.81
N GLU A 276 -21.49 -15.96 -5.15
CA GLU A 276 -20.04 -16.22 -5.29
C GLU A 276 -19.44 -16.64 -3.93
N ARG A 277 -18.54 -17.64 -3.98
CA ARG A 277 -17.85 -18.17 -2.79
C ARG A 277 -16.33 -17.99 -2.83
N GLY A 278 -15.83 -17.41 -3.93
CA GLY A 278 -14.39 -17.34 -4.18
C GLY A 278 -13.77 -18.71 -4.44
N GLY A 279 -12.45 -18.78 -4.38
CA GLY A 279 -11.73 -20.05 -4.57
C GLY A 279 -11.99 -21.05 -3.46
N LYS A 280 -11.86 -22.34 -3.76
CA LYS A 280 -12.05 -23.44 -2.78
C LYS A 280 -10.89 -23.60 -1.81
N ARG A 281 -9.68 -23.17 -2.21
CA ARG A 281 -8.46 -23.28 -1.41
C ARG A 281 -8.14 -22.03 -0.60
N LEU A 282 -9.00 -20.99 -0.66
CA LEU A 282 -8.77 -19.75 0.07
C LEU A 282 -8.71 -20.03 1.57
N ARG A 283 -7.54 -19.80 2.19
CA ARG A 283 -7.29 -20.11 3.59
C ARG A 283 -7.14 -18.86 4.48
N VAL A 284 -6.80 -17.74 3.90
CA VAL A 284 -6.60 -16.48 4.62
C VAL A 284 -6.77 -15.30 3.69
N CYS A 285 -7.37 -14.23 4.20
CA CYS A 285 -7.37 -12.92 3.58
C CYS A 285 -6.59 -11.93 4.44
N THR A 286 -6.04 -10.90 3.84
CA THR A 286 -5.44 -9.78 4.56
C THR A 286 -6.05 -8.47 4.14
N SER A 287 -6.08 -7.51 5.04
CA SER A 287 -6.52 -6.14 4.80
C SER A 287 -5.49 -5.16 5.34
N ALA A 288 -5.20 -4.11 4.59
CA ALA A 288 -4.36 -3.02 5.05
C ALA A 288 -4.66 -1.72 4.26
N GLY A 289 -4.03 -0.62 4.67
CA GLY A 289 -4.16 0.69 4.03
C GLY A 289 -5.18 1.60 4.70
N GLU A 290 -6.21 1.03 5.28
CA GLU A 290 -7.24 1.68 6.12
C GLU A 290 -7.64 0.69 7.22
N ALA A 291 -8.26 1.16 8.31
CA ALA A 291 -8.76 0.26 9.35
C ALA A 291 -9.97 -0.54 8.85
N LEU A 292 -9.95 -1.84 9.06
CA LEU A 292 -11.07 -2.72 8.70
C LEU A 292 -12.19 -2.59 9.74
N PRO A 293 -13.43 -2.20 9.34
CA PRO A 293 -14.56 -2.23 10.27
C PRO A 293 -14.85 -3.64 10.77
N GLU A 294 -15.15 -3.77 12.07
CA GLU A 294 -15.46 -5.06 12.70
C GLU A 294 -16.59 -5.79 11.96
N SER A 295 -17.66 -5.08 11.60
CA SER A 295 -18.81 -5.64 10.88
C SER A 295 -18.44 -6.25 9.53
N VAL A 296 -17.43 -5.71 8.84
CA VAL A 296 -16.95 -6.24 7.55
C VAL A 296 -16.20 -7.55 7.75
N GLY A 297 -15.31 -7.61 8.75
CA GLY A 297 -14.59 -8.84 9.09
C GLY A 297 -15.54 -9.97 9.48
N LEU A 298 -16.52 -9.67 10.33
CA LEU A 298 -17.56 -10.65 10.77
C LEU A 298 -18.42 -11.12 9.59
N ALA A 299 -18.88 -10.21 8.73
CA ALA A 299 -19.69 -10.55 7.57
C ALA A 299 -18.91 -11.40 6.54
N TRP A 300 -17.63 -11.06 6.32
CA TRP A 300 -16.75 -11.85 5.46
C TRP A 300 -16.56 -13.27 5.98
N LYS A 301 -16.24 -13.40 7.26
CA LYS A 301 -16.11 -14.70 7.93
C LYS A 301 -17.38 -15.54 7.83
N ALA A 302 -18.53 -14.91 8.06
CA ALA A 302 -19.83 -15.59 7.97
C ALA A 302 -20.14 -16.10 6.55
N ARG A 303 -19.77 -15.32 5.51
CA ARG A 303 -20.03 -15.67 4.11
C ARG A 303 -19.03 -16.67 3.54
N PHE A 304 -17.74 -16.49 3.80
CA PHE A 304 -16.66 -17.24 3.13
C PHE A 304 -15.98 -18.28 4.04
N GLY A 305 -16.23 -18.24 5.36
CA GLY A 305 -15.58 -19.13 6.32
C GLY A 305 -14.11 -18.81 6.60
N VAL A 306 -13.58 -17.74 6.00
CA VAL A 306 -12.18 -17.34 6.03
C VAL A 306 -12.03 -16.02 6.77
N ASP A 307 -11.01 -15.92 7.62
CA ASP A 307 -10.70 -14.68 8.34
C ASP A 307 -9.97 -13.66 7.47
N ILE A 308 -10.18 -12.37 7.78
CA ILE A 308 -9.38 -11.28 7.29
C ILE A 308 -8.40 -10.86 8.39
N LEU A 309 -7.11 -10.96 8.14
CA LEU A 309 -6.09 -10.41 9.02
C LEU A 309 -5.95 -8.92 8.72
N ASP A 310 -6.56 -8.07 9.55
CA ASP A 310 -6.35 -6.64 9.46
C ASP A 310 -4.98 -6.29 10.01
N GLY A 311 -4.25 -5.44 9.29
CA GLY A 311 -2.92 -4.99 9.67
C GLY A 311 -2.63 -3.58 9.20
N VAL A 312 -1.67 -2.94 9.85
CA VAL A 312 -1.22 -1.61 9.49
C VAL A 312 0.24 -1.60 9.11
N GLY A 313 0.53 -0.89 8.04
CA GLY A 313 1.86 -0.65 7.52
C GLY A 313 2.00 0.75 6.96
N THR A 314 3.23 1.17 6.71
CA THR A 314 3.54 2.43 6.04
C THR A 314 4.57 2.21 4.94
N THR A 315 4.66 3.15 3.99
CA THR A 315 5.73 3.11 2.98
C THR A 315 7.10 3.19 3.63
N GLU A 316 7.25 3.96 4.70
CA GLU A 316 8.50 4.17 5.45
C GLU A 316 9.02 2.90 6.13
N LEU A 317 8.10 1.96 6.46
CA LEU A 317 8.42 0.66 7.07
C LEU A 317 8.24 -0.51 6.09
N LEU A 318 8.02 -0.21 4.82
CA LEU A 318 7.85 -1.09 3.66
C LEU A 318 6.58 -1.94 3.70
N HIS A 319 6.17 -2.48 4.84
CA HIS A 319 4.99 -3.35 4.91
C HIS A 319 4.30 -3.29 6.28
N ILE A 320 3.47 -4.28 6.58
CA ILE A 320 2.72 -4.43 7.82
C ILE A 320 3.68 -4.67 8.99
N PHE A 321 3.50 -3.91 10.06
CA PHE A 321 4.24 -4.00 11.32
C PHE A 321 3.34 -4.28 12.55
N LEU A 322 2.04 -4.07 12.42
CA LEU A 322 1.01 -4.56 13.34
C LEU A 322 0.02 -5.43 12.56
N SER A 323 -0.41 -6.55 13.11
CA SER A 323 -1.39 -7.42 12.45
C SER A 323 -2.18 -8.26 13.44
N ASN A 324 -3.42 -8.57 13.07
CA ASN A 324 -4.09 -9.78 13.56
C ASN A 324 -3.39 -11.02 12.97
N ALA A 325 -3.50 -12.14 13.64
CA ALA A 325 -2.87 -13.40 13.24
C ALA A 325 -3.90 -14.54 13.20
N PRO A 326 -3.67 -15.60 12.42
CA PRO A 326 -4.54 -16.78 12.43
C PRO A 326 -4.71 -17.33 13.85
N GLY A 327 -5.97 -17.49 14.28
CA GLY A 327 -6.29 -17.96 15.62
C GLY A 327 -6.22 -16.89 16.74
N ASP A 328 -5.77 -15.67 16.45
CA ASP A 328 -5.70 -14.53 17.38
C ASP A 328 -6.25 -13.25 16.72
N ILE A 329 -7.53 -13.27 16.39
CA ILE A 329 -8.19 -12.17 15.68
C ILE A 329 -9.13 -11.41 16.61
N LYS A 330 -8.99 -10.08 16.60
CA LYS A 330 -9.95 -9.16 17.19
C LYS A 330 -10.27 -8.09 16.16
N TYR A 331 -11.38 -8.25 15.46
CA TYR A 331 -11.83 -7.27 14.47
C TYR A 331 -12.04 -5.90 15.14
N GLY A 332 -11.82 -4.83 14.37
CA GLY A 332 -11.81 -3.46 14.88
C GLY A 332 -10.47 -3.03 15.50
N THR A 333 -9.47 -3.92 15.54
CA THR A 333 -8.09 -3.60 15.95
C THR A 333 -7.09 -3.97 14.88
N ALA A 334 -5.95 -3.30 14.87
CA ALA A 334 -4.81 -3.65 14.02
C ALA A 334 -3.99 -4.83 14.56
N GLY A 335 -4.45 -5.50 15.61
CA GLY A 335 -3.77 -6.64 16.22
C GLY A 335 -2.56 -6.26 17.08
N ARG A 336 -1.50 -7.06 16.97
CA ARG A 336 -0.27 -6.96 17.78
C ARG A 336 0.96 -6.63 16.91
N PRO A 337 2.08 -6.19 17.51
CA PRO A 337 3.34 -6.05 16.77
C PRO A 337 3.75 -7.35 16.09
N VAL A 338 4.13 -7.23 14.82
CA VAL A 338 4.73 -8.34 14.07
C VAL A 338 6.03 -8.76 14.76
N PRO A 339 6.35 -10.06 14.88
CA PRO A 339 7.61 -10.50 15.46
C PRO A 339 8.83 -9.77 14.84
N GLY A 340 9.71 -9.25 15.70
CA GLY A 340 10.86 -8.45 15.28
C GLY A 340 10.62 -6.94 15.22
N TYR A 341 9.37 -6.48 15.37
CA TYR A 341 9.03 -5.07 15.47
C TYR A 341 8.72 -4.68 16.92
N GLN A 342 9.16 -3.48 17.31
CA GLN A 342 8.83 -2.88 18.60
C GLN A 342 7.99 -1.63 18.36
N VAL A 343 6.97 -1.45 19.20
CA VAL A 343 6.03 -0.33 19.08
C VAL A 343 5.96 0.42 20.40
N ARG A 344 6.01 1.75 20.33
CA ARG A 344 5.77 2.66 21.45
C ARG A 344 4.63 3.61 21.10
N LEU A 345 3.84 3.94 22.10
CA LEU A 345 2.89 5.05 22.04
C LEU A 345 3.40 6.16 22.96
N ILE A 346 3.60 7.35 22.41
CA ILE A 346 4.13 8.50 23.15
C ILE A 346 3.15 9.66 23.21
N ASN A 347 3.22 10.44 24.27
CA ASN A 347 2.51 11.70 24.42
C ASN A 347 3.28 12.86 23.76
N GLU A 348 2.73 14.07 23.85
CA GLU A 348 3.29 15.30 23.26
C GLU A 348 4.68 15.67 23.84
N ASN A 349 5.01 15.19 25.03
CA ASN A 349 6.30 15.41 25.71
C ASN A 349 7.32 14.29 25.44
N GLY A 350 6.98 13.30 24.60
CA GLY A 350 7.83 12.16 24.26
C GLY A 350 7.84 11.03 25.28
N GLY A 351 7.05 11.14 26.37
CA GLY A 351 6.87 10.06 27.36
C GLY A 351 5.93 8.98 26.86
N GLU A 352 6.13 7.73 27.25
CA GLU A 352 5.21 6.64 26.94
C GLU A 352 3.87 6.84 27.65
N VAL A 353 2.77 6.50 26.97
CA VAL A 353 1.42 6.54 27.51
C VAL A 353 1.03 5.19 28.13
N ALA A 354 0.11 5.20 29.10
CA ALA A 354 -0.44 3.99 29.68
C ALA A 354 -1.42 3.28 28.71
N ASP A 355 -1.74 2.01 29.01
CA ASP A 355 -2.78 1.30 28.29
C ASP A 355 -4.13 2.03 28.44
N GLY A 356 -4.87 2.12 27.35
CA GLY A 356 -6.12 2.89 27.28
C GLY A 356 -5.93 4.36 26.94
N GLU A 357 -4.72 4.90 26.91
CA GLU A 357 -4.44 6.28 26.53
C GLU A 357 -4.03 6.42 25.07
N VAL A 358 -4.40 7.54 24.45
CA VAL A 358 -4.04 7.86 23.06
C VAL A 358 -2.61 8.37 22.99
N GLY A 359 -1.78 7.71 22.17
CA GLY A 359 -0.40 8.12 21.91
C GLY A 359 -0.06 8.13 20.42
N GLU A 360 0.97 8.91 20.05
CA GLU A 360 1.58 8.85 18.72
C GLU A 360 2.44 7.58 18.62
N MET A 361 2.31 6.88 17.50
CA MET A 361 2.99 5.61 17.31
C MET A 361 4.38 5.77 16.71
N LEU A 362 5.36 5.23 17.42
CA LEU A 362 6.73 5.01 16.97
C LEU A 362 7.00 3.52 16.79
N VAL A 363 7.71 3.18 15.73
CA VAL A 363 8.04 1.78 15.41
C VAL A 363 9.54 1.62 15.21
N HIS A 364 10.15 0.68 15.91
CA HIS A 364 11.49 0.17 15.60
C HIS A 364 11.32 -1.07 14.72
N ALA A 365 11.88 -1.04 13.51
CA ALA A 365 11.59 -2.01 12.47
C ALA A 365 12.86 -2.40 11.68
N PRO A 366 13.09 -3.70 11.43
CA PRO A 366 14.21 -4.15 10.59
C PRO A 366 14.02 -3.77 9.11
N SER A 367 12.80 -3.40 8.71
CA SER A 367 12.45 -3.01 7.34
C SER A 367 12.32 -1.50 7.14
N ALA A 368 12.72 -0.68 8.13
CA ALA A 368 12.67 0.77 8.02
C ALA A 368 13.51 1.26 6.83
N GLY A 369 12.94 2.20 6.05
CA GLY A 369 13.68 2.90 5.01
C GLY A 369 14.79 3.77 5.60
N GLU A 370 15.80 4.09 4.78
CA GLU A 370 16.95 4.90 5.21
C GLU A 370 16.58 6.39 5.38
N GLY A 371 15.53 6.85 4.70
CA GLY A 371 15.08 8.23 4.74
C GLY A 371 14.42 8.66 3.43
N TYR A 372 14.00 9.92 3.38
CA TYR A 372 13.45 10.51 2.18
C TYR A 372 14.56 11.12 1.30
N TRP A 373 14.43 10.93 0.00
CA TRP A 373 15.30 11.56 -0.97
C TRP A 373 15.13 13.09 -0.94
N ASN A 374 16.25 13.83 -0.91
CA ASN A 374 16.32 15.30 -0.92
C ASN A 374 15.48 16.03 0.15
N GLN A 375 15.00 15.34 1.20
CA GLN A 375 14.17 15.92 2.25
C GLN A 375 14.78 15.68 3.64
N ARG A 376 15.95 16.28 3.90
CA ARG A 376 16.71 16.09 5.15
C ARG A 376 15.92 16.39 6.42
N SER A 377 15.22 17.53 6.46
CA SER A 377 14.44 17.93 7.63
C SER A 377 13.36 16.91 7.95
N LYS A 378 12.59 16.51 6.91
CA LYS A 378 11.53 15.53 7.02
C LYS A 378 12.05 14.15 7.39
N SER A 379 13.19 13.74 6.83
CA SER A 379 13.84 12.47 7.20
C SER A 379 14.17 12.44 8.69
N ARG A 380 14.76 13.51 9.22
CA ARG A 380 15.13 13.60 10.64
C ARG A 380 13.94 13.61 11.59
N SER A 381 12.81 14.20 11.18
CA SER A 381 11.58 14.21 11.98
C SER A 381 10.77 12.93 11.88
N THR A 382 11.02 12.09 10.86
CA THR A 382 10.33 10.82 10.68
C THR A 382 11.18 9.64 11.17
N PHE A 383 12.46 9.60 10.80
CA PHE A 383 13.40 8.54 11.18
C PHE A 383 14.30 9.05 12.31
N GLU A 384 13.89 8.81 13.56
CA GLU A 384 14.55 9.27 14.77
C GLU A 384 15.41 8.17 15.39
N GLY A 385 16.67 8.08 14.97
CA GLY A 385 17.57 7.00 15.39
C GLY A 385 17.01 5.63 14.96
N TYR A 386 16.69 4.77 15.93
CA TYR A 386 16.09 3.46 15.65
C TYR A 386 14.56 3.48 15.48
N TRP A 387 13.91 4.61 15.70
CA TRP A 387 12.46 4.75 15.70
C TRP A 387 11.97 5.50 14.47
N THR A 388 10.90 5.00 13.88
CA THR A 388 10.18 5.67 12.80
C THR A 388 8.84 6.18 13.32
N ARG A 389 8.59 7.48 13.20
CA ARG A 389 7.26 8.08 13.48
C ARG A 389 6.32 7.74 12.35
N THR A 390 5.21 7.11 12.66
CA THR A 390 4.18 6.77 11.67
C THR A 390 3.30 7.97 11.31
N GLY A 391 3.20 8.95 12.21
CA GLY A 391 2.26 10.06 12.12
C GLY A 391 0.82 9.63 12.40
N ASP A 392 0.62 8.48 12.99
CA ASP A 392 -0.68 7.93 13.38
C ASP A 392 -0.79 7.83 14.90
N LYS A 393 -1.99 8.04 15.43
CA LYS A 393 -2.30 7.87 16.86
C LYS A 393 -3.09 6.59 17.09
N TYR A 394 -2.73 5.91 18.15
CA TYR A 394 -3.32 4.63 18.56
C TYR A 394 -3.60 4.61 20.06
N VAL A 395 -4.47 3.68 20.46
CA VAL A 395 -4.64 3.22 21.82
C VAL A 395 -4.22 1.76 21.87
N ARG A 396 -3.45 1.38 22.90
CA ARG A 396 -3.17 -0.02 23.24
C ARG A 396 -4.12 -0.47 24.34
N ASP A 397 -4.80 -1.58 24.13
CA ASP A 397 -5.63 -2.20 25.17
C ASP A 397 -4.81 -3.09 26.13
N ALA A 398 -5.43 -3.52 27.22
CA ALA A 398 -4.79 -4.38 28.23
C ALA A 398 -4.32 -5.74 27.68
N ASP A 399 -4.89 -6.18 26.54
CA ASP A 399 -4.46 -7.40 25.85
C ASP A 399 -3.26 -7.13 24.91
N GLY A 400 -2.77 -5.90 24.83
CA GLY A 400 -1.65 -5.49 23.96
C GLY A 400 -2.02 -5.36 22.48
N ARG A 401 -3.30 -5.12 22.17
CA ARG A 401 -3.77 -4.86 20.80
C ARG A 401 -3.91 -3.36 20.56
N TYR A 402 -3.71 -2.96 19.33
CA TYR A 402 -3.69 -1.55 18.93
C TYR A 402 -4.94 -1.20 18.13
N THR A 403 -5.63 -0.13 18.54
CA THR A 403 -6.77 0.44 17.83
C THR A 403 -6.40 1.79 17.25
N PHE A 404 -6.63 1.98 15.95
CA PHE A 404 -6.36 3.22 15.25
C PHE A 404 -7.29 4.34 15.73
N CYS A 405 -6.71 5.49 16.10
CA CYS A 405 -7.45 6.67 16.55
C CYS A 405 -7.50 7.79 15.49
N GLY A 406 -6.56 7.80 14.54
CA GLY A 406 -6.50 8.81 13.49
C GLY A 406 -5.08 9.26 13.19
N ARG A 407 -4.94 10.14 12.18
CA ARG A 407 -3.68 10.79 11.87
C ARG A 407 -3.36 11.84 12.92
N SER A 408 -2.08 11.98 13.29
CA SER A 408 -1.65 13.02 14.22
C SER A 408 -2.04 14.42 13.72
N ASP A 409 -1.99 14.65 12.40
CA ASP A 409 -2.36 15.92 11.76
C ASP A 409 -3.89 16.17 11.70
N ASP A 410 -4.70 15.12 11.83
CA ASP A 410 -6.17 15.18 11.73
C ASP A 410 -6.86 15.18 13.09
N MET A 411 -6.21 14.67 14.13
CA MET A 411 -6.73 14.65 15.49
C MET A 411 -6.79 16.06 16.08
N PHE A 412 -7.86 16.38 16.81
CA PHE A 412 -8.01 17.65 17.50
C PHE A 412 -8.63 17.49 18.88
N LYS A 413 -8.53 18.52 19.72
CA LYS A 413 -9.10 18.51 21.07
C LYS A 413 -10.38 19.31 21.13
N VAL A 414 -11.41 18.74 21.73
CA VAL A 414 -12.67 19.42 22.09
C VAL A 414 -12.74 19.45 23.60
N SER A 415 -12.71 20.65 24.20
CA SER A 415 -12.72 20.82 25.66
C SER A 415 -11.66 19.95 26.37
N GLY A 416 -10.45 19.84 25.79
CA GLY A 416 -9.35 19.06 26.33
C GLY A 416 -9.38 17.55 26.00
N ILE A 417 -10.46 17.05 25.43
CA ILE A 417 -10.62 15.62 25.07
C ILE A 417 -10.23 15.42 23.62
N TRP A 418 -9.38 14.43 23.34
CA TRP A 418 -9.03 14.05 21.98
C TRP A 418 -10.27 13.54 21.21
N VAL A 419 -10.49 14.10 20.04
CA VAL A 419 -11.49 13.65 19.07
C VAL A 419 -10.80 13.09 17.86
N SER A 420 -11.10 11.84 17.55
CA SER A 420 -10.68 11.16 16.34
C SER A 420 -11.72 11.40 15.24
N PRO A 421 -11.37 12.05 14.12
CA PRO A 421 -12.23 12.08 12.94
C PRO A 421 -12.70 10.68 12.54
N PHE A 422 -11.78 9.72 12.53
CA PHE A 422 -12.07 8.34 12.16
C PHE A 422 -13.13 7.68 13.08
N GLU A 423 -13.07 7.91 14.39
CA GLU A 423 -14.06 7.37 15.34
C GLU A 423 -15.46 7.92 15.06
N VAL A 424 -15.57 9.22 14.78
CA VAL A 424 -16.83 9.88 14.44
C VAL A 424 -17.35 9.40 13.09
N GLU A 425 -16.48 9.31 12.08
CA GLU A 425 -16.79 8.79 10.74
C GLU A 425 -17.28 7.34 10.81
N SER A 426 -16.58 6.48 11.57
CA SER A 426 -16.97 5.09 11.77
C SER A 426 -18.35 4.96 12.42
N ALA A 427 -18.65 5.80 13.41
CA ALA A 427 -19.98 5.85 13.98
C ALA A 427 -21.04 6.27 12.96
N LEU A 428 -20.79 7.34 12.19
CA LEU A 428 -21.71 7.82 11.16
C LEU A 428 -22.00 6.78 10.07
N ILE A 429 -20.97 6.07 9.58
CA ILE A 429 -21.11 5.05 8.52
C ILE A 429 -21.97 3.87 8.96
N THR A 430 -22.09 3.58 10.26
CA THR A 430 -22.99 2.55 10.76
C THR A 430 -24.47 2.96 10.74
N HIS A 431 -24.79 4.22 10.51
CA HIS A 431 -26.17 4.69 10.36
C HIS A 431 -26.73 4.29 8.98
N PRO A 432 -27.99 3.76 8.89
CA PRO A 432 -28.56 3.28 7.63
C PRO A 432 -28.61 4.30 6.50
N ALA A 433 -28.73 5.57 6.81
CA ALA A 433 -28.80 6.67 5.83
C ALA A 433 -27.43 7.07 5.23
N VAL A 434 -26.31 6.69 5.84
CA VAL A 434 -24.97 7.19 5.47
C VAL A 434 -24.24 6.15 4.60
N LEU A 435 -23.74 6.63 3.46
CA LEU A 435 -22.88 5.85 2.56
C LEU A 435 -21.40 6.06 2.90
N GLU A 436 -21.00 7.35 3.03
CA GLU A 436 -19.64 7.75 3.36
C GLU A 436 -19.68 8.96 4.31
N ALA A 437 -18.63 9.11 5.12
CA ALA A 437 -18.48 10.27 6.00
C ALA A 437 -17.02 10.70 6.07
N ALA A 438 -16.81 12.01 6.21
CA ALA A 438 -15.51 12.62 6.53
C ALA A 438 -15.71 13.67 7.62
N VAL A 439 -14.81 13.74 8.59
CA VAL A 439 -14.88 14.67 9.71
C VAL A 439 -13.64 15.54 9.77
N VAL A 440 -13.84 16.84 9.95
CA VAL A 440 -12.76 17.82 10.12
C VAL A 440 -13.04 18.71 11.33
N PRO A 441 -11.99 19.31 11.92
CA PRO A 441 -12.20 20.37 12.89
C PRO A 441 -12.71 21.64 12.20
N GLU A 442 -13.73 22.27 12.80
CA GLU A 442 -14.26 23.58 12.43
C GLU A 442 -14.28 24.46 13.68
N ALA A 443 -13.91 25.74 13.56
CA ALA A 443 -13.97 26.67 14.68
C ALA A 443 -15.39 27.17 14.88
N ASP A 444 -15.89 27.16 16.12
CA ASP A 444 -17.13 27.83 16.47
C ASP A 444 -16.90 29.37 16.56
N PRO A 445 -17.96 30.21 16.76
CA PRO A 445 -17.81 31.64 16.84
C PRO A 445 -16.86 32.13 17.93
N GLU A 446 -16.62 31.32 18.96
CA GLU A 446 -15.68 31.61 20.03
C GLU A 446 -14.24 31.13 19.70
N GLY A 447 -14.02 30.59 18.50
CA GLY A 447 -12.72 30.07 18.04
C GLY A 447 -12.37 28.69 18.60
N LEU A 448 -13.30 27.96 19.21
CA LEU A 448 -13.09 26.64 19.74
C LEU A 448 -13.35 25.56 18.67
N LEU A 449 -12.42 24.65 18.51
CA LEU A 449 -12.56 23.55 17.54
C LEU A 449 -13.68 22.58 17.94
N LYS A 450 -14.54 22.25 16.97
CA LYS A 450 -15.61 21.27 17.08
C LYS A 450 -15.62 20.36 15.85
N PRO A 451 -16.17 19.13 15.95
CA PRO A 451 -16.29 18.26 14.79
C PRO A 451 -17.33 18.78 13.80
N LYS A 452 -16.97 18.88 12.52
CA LYS A 452 -17.87 19.06 11.37
C LYS A 452 -17.82 17.82 10.50
N ALA A 453 -18.96 17.23 10.19
CA ALA A 453 -19.07 16.06 9.35
C ALA A 453 -19.58 16.42 7.95
N PHE A 454 -18.90 15.89 6.93
CA PHE A 454 -19.38 15.84 5.56
C PHE A 454 -19.89 14.43 5.31
N VAL A 455 -21.13 14.27 4.85
CA VAL A 455 -21.75 12.95 4.66
C VAL A 455 -22.28 12.79 3.24
N VAL A 456 -22.00 11.63 2.66
CA VAL A 456 -22.64 11.16 1.43
C VAL A 456 -23.78 10.23 1.84
N LEU A 457 -24.99 10.52 1.38
CA LEU A 457 -26.16 9.73 1.74
C LEU A 457 -26.36 8.55 0.78
N ARG A 458 -26.98 7.50 1.29
CA ARG A 458 -27.47 6.42 0.43
C ARG A 458 -28.62 6.92 -0.45
N PRO A 459 -28.82 6.35 -1.68
CA PRO A 459 -29.94 6.67 -2.55
C PRO A 459 -31.27 6.60 -1.77
N GLU A 460 -32.22 7.48 -2.13
CA GLU A 460 -33.57 7.55 -1.58
C GLU A 460 -33.67 7.96 -0.07
N THR A 461 -32.57 8.39 0.54
CA THR A 461 -32.60 8.88 1.93
C THR A 461 -33.32 10.22 2.04
N LYS A 462 -34.32 10.30 2.93
CA LYS A 462 -35.00 11.56 3.26
C LYS A 462 -34.10 12.44 4.11
N ARG A 463 -34.00 13.73 3.77
CA ARG A 463 -33.14 14.71 4.46
C ARG A 463 -33.76 15.36 5.68
N GLU A 464 -35.11 15.37 5.75
CA GLU A 464 -35.84 16.03 6.82
C GLU A 464 -35.53 15.40 8.18
N GLY A 465 -35.06 16.23 9.14
CA GLY A 465 -34.69 15.78 10.48
C GLY A 465 -33.44 14.91 10.59
N LEU A 466 -32.77 14.63 9.47
CA LEU A 466 -31.60 13.70 9.43
C LEU A 466 -30.41 14.25 10.21
N ASP A 467 -30.20 15.56 10.19
CA ASP A 467 -29.06 16.21 10.87
C ASP A 467 -29.07 15.91 12.38
N GLU A 468 -30.21 16.15 13.04
CA GLU A 468 -30.35 15.85 14.47
C GLU A 468 -30.32 14.33 14.75
N ALA A 469 -30.93 13.55 13.89
CA ALA A 469 -30.89 12.08 14.03
C ALA A 469 -29.44 11.54 13.98
N LEU A 470 -28.60 12.03 13.07
CA LEU A 470 -27.20 11.64 12.97
C LEU A 470 -26.37 12.12 14.18
N LYS A 471 -26.60 13.35 14.66
CA LYS A 471 -25.96 13.87 15.87
C LYS A 471 -26.31 13.01 17.10
N ASP A 472 -27.58 12.69 17.28
CA ASP A 472 -28.02 11.87 18.40
C ASP A 472 -27.52 10.44 18.30
N TYR A 473 -27.46 9.88 17.08
CA TYR A 473 -26.88 8.58 16.84
C TYR A 473 -25.42 8.52 17.25
N VAL A 474 -24.62 9.50 16.87
CA VAL A 474 -23.21 9.59 17.24
C VAL A 474 -23.04 9.77 18.75
N LYS A 475 -23.85 10.62 19.41
CA LYS A 475 -23.83 10.78 20.87
C LYS A 475 -24.08 9.47 21.59
N GLN A 476 -25.02 8.66 21.11
CA GLN A 476 -25.32 7.33 21.70
C GLN A 476 -24.19 6.34 21.49
N LYS A 477 -23.51 6.37 20.36
CA LYS A 477 -22.45 5.41 20.00
C LYS A 477 -21.11 5.70 20.67
N ILE A 478 -20.66 6.97 20.67
CA ILE A 478 -19.29 7.35 21.06
C ILE A 478 -19.24 8.50 22.10
N GLY A 479 -20.38 8.90 22.62
CA GLY A 479 -20.49 9.87 23.71
C GLY A 479 -20.74 11.31 23.28
N VAL A 480 -21.17 12.13 24.25
CA VAL A 480 -21.68 13.49 24.03
C VAL A 480 -20.61 14.54 23.67
N TRP A 481 -19.32 14.21 23.79
CA TRP A 481 -18.24 15.17 23.51
C TRP A 481 -17.74 15.11 22.06
N LYS A 482 -17.94 13.99 21.37
CA LYS A 482 -17.37 13.69 20.06
C LYS A 482 -18.33 13.89 18.89
N TYR A 483 -19.63 14.16 19.14
CA TYR A 483 -20.61 14.31 18.07
C TYR A 483 -20.36 15.54 17.19
N PRO A 484 -20.63 15.48 15.87
CA PRO A 484 -20.48 16.62 14.97
C PRO A 484 -21.45 17.73 15.32
N ARG A 485 -20.95 18.96 15.39
CA ARG A 485 -21.80 20.14 15.62
C ARG A 485 -22.49 20.57 14.33
N TRP A 486 -21.83 20.35 13.23
CA TRP A 486 -22.36 20.64 11.89
C TRP A 486 -22.28 19.36 11.04
N ILE A 487 -23.32 19.14 10.23
CA ILE A 487 -23.38 18.07 9.25
C ILE A 487 -23.71 18.70 7.90
N GLU A 488 -22.84 18.45 6.91
CA GLU A 488 -23.00 18.91 5.55
C GLU A 488 -23.16 17.72 4.63
N VAL A 489 -24.28 17.69 3.89
CA VAL A 489 -24.55 16.64 2.91
C VAL A 489 -23.90 17.00 1.58
N VAL A 490 -23.00 16.16 1.10
CA VAL A 490 -22.25 16.33 -0.15
C VAL A 490 -22.53 15.19 -1.13
N GLU A 491 -22.34 15.42 -2.41
CA GLU A 491 -22.52 14.38 -3.45
C GLU A 491 -21.37 13.36 -3.43
N SER A 492 -20.15 13.83 -3.15
CA SER A 492 -18.96 12.98 -3.07
C SER A 492 -17.91 13.60 -2.16
N LEU A 493 -17.02 12.78 -1.58
CA LEU A 493 -15.88 13.24 -0.79
C LEU A 493 -14.63 13.34 -1.67
N PRO A 494 -13.77 14.35 -1.45
CA PRO A 494 -12.50 14.45 -2.17
C PRO A 494 -11.57 13.29 -1.74
N LYS A 495 -11.09 12.54 -2.73
CA LYS A 495 -10.24 11.37 -2.51
C LYS A 495 -8.93 11.47 -3.30
N THR A 496 -7.90 10.82 -2.79
CA THR A 496 -6.68 10.56 -3.55
C THR A 496 -6.96 9.53 -4.66
N ALA A 497 -6.01 9.37 -5.57
CA ALA A 497 -6.04 8.31 -6.58
C ALA A 497 -6.16 6.89 -5.96
N THR A 498 -5.79 6.74 -4.68
CA THR A 498 -5.88 5.50 -3.92
C THR A 498 -7.18 5.34 -3.13
N GLY A 499 -8.11 6.29 -3.24
CA GLY A 499 -9.38 6.26 -2.53
C GLY A 499 -9.38 6.88 -1.14
N LYS A 500 -8.23 7.32 -0.60
CA LYS A 500 -8.13 7.94 0.73
C LYS A 500 -8.72 9.34 0.73
N ILE A 501 -9.53 9.67 1.74
CA ILE A 501 -10.15 10.99 1.91
C ILE A 501 -9.09 12.07 2.11
N GLN A 502 -9.19 13.14 1.32
CA GLN A 502 -8.33 14.33 1.39
C GLN A 502 -8.95 15.39 2.31
N ARG A 503 -8.88 15.18 3.64
CA ARG A 503 -9.51 16.09 4.64
C ARG A 503 -9.02 17.52 4.58
N PHE A 504 -7.77 17.75 4.12
CA PHE A 504 -7.25 19.11 3.96
C PHE A 504 -8.09 19.94 2.97
N LYS A 505 -8.59 19.34 1.89
CA LYS A 505 -9.49 20.02 0.95
C LYS A 505 -10.85 20.38 1.55
N LEU A 506 -11.35 19.58 2.49
CA LEU A 506 -12.57 19.85 3.21
C LEU A 506 -12.38 20.99 4.24
N ARG A 507 -11.17 21.15 4.79
CA ARG A 507 -10.83 22.27 5.67
C ARG A 507 -10.70 23.59 4.91
N GLU A 508 -10.10 23.57 3.71
CA GLU A 508 -9.94 24.76 2.86
C GLU A 508 -11.26 25.26 2.28
N GLY A 509 -12.20 24.37 1.98
CA GLY A 509 -13.54 24.70 1.47
C GLY A 509 -14.50 25.27 2.52
N ALA A 510 -14.17 25.22 3.79
CA ALA A 510 -14.98 25.78 4.88
C ALA A 510 -14.83 27.31 5.03
N HIS A 511 -14.01 27.96 4.22
CA HIS A 511 -13.76 29.40 4.22
C HIS A 511 -14.33 30.15 3.00
N HIS A 512 -15.31 29.54 2.27
CA HIS A 512 -15.99 30.21 1.17
C HIS A 512 -17.50 30.28 1.38
#